data_c66be0da1f1d0445fc3429a06d2d0be9
#
_entry.id   c66be0da1f1d0445fc3429a06d2d0be9
#
_cell.length_a   1.000
_cell.length_b   1.000
_cell.length_c   1.000
_cell.angle_alpha   90.00
_cell.angle_beta   90.00
_cell.angle_gamma   90.00
#
_symmetry.space_group_name_H-M   'P 1'
#
loop_
_entity.id
_entity.type
_entity.pdbx_description
1 polymer ?
#
loop_
_entity_poly.entity_id
_entity_poly.type
_entity_poly.pdbx_seq_one_letter_code
_entity_poly.pdbx_strand_id
1 'polypeptide(L)'
;MKFAYHAVSIPGNGHIRTERPCQDACGVWCDHRPCLIVCDGRGSASHSHYGARAAVEAFRSQCAVMEDLLAAVLDGEKWNDSRWNRFCKLMIRTVCQKKIELAEKFKLPEREFDFTIAFAVWGKERCGFFQVGDGAITVRENGECFTVFEPDKGEFDNQTTFLRCGDEVKNTYHRRLIAGCDIDGIAITSDGPEYLMFQLPGMIPGPIFNKMFDDLKSDVLRRQDVLDYLTGSRWSRDPRGNDDRSLAILTIGFQAGCVGSIPITRSIMCL
;
A
#
# COMPACT_ATOMS: atom_id res chain seq x y z
N MET A 1 -21.91 -5.95 -1.85
CA MET A 1 -21.26 -4.67 -1.53
C MET A 1 -20.67 -4.09 -2.81
N LYS A 2 -20.76 -2.79 -3.03
CA LYS A 2 -20.05 -2.10 -4.11
C LYS A 2 -18.93 -1.30 -3.47
N PHE A 3 -17.78 -1.25 -4.14
CA PHE A 3 -16.62 -0.53 -3.65
C PHE A 3 -16.26 0.61 -4.62
N ALA A 4 -15.84 1.74 -4.06
CA ALA A 4 -15.22 2.83 -4.79
C ALA A 4 -13.74 2.91 -4.37
N TYR A 5 -12.83 3.17 -5.32
CA TYR A 5 -11.41 3.13 -5.03
C TYR A 5 -10.55 3.92 -6.01
N HIS A 6 -9.38 4.34 -5.53
CA HIS A 6 -8.31 4.91 -6.35
C HIS A 6 -6.95 4.43 -5.87
N ALA A 7 -6.00 4.37 -6.79
CA ALA A 7 -4.59 4.14 -6.50
C ALA A 7 -3.73 5.08 -7.36
N VAL A 8 -2.81 5.80 -6.73
CA VAL A 8 -1.93 6.78 -7.36
C VAL A 8 -0.55 6.70 -6.73
N SER A 9 0.48 6.57 -7.57
CA SER A 9 1.89 6.77 -7.19
C SER A 9 2.48 7.84 -8.09
N ILE A 10 3.22 8.78 -7.52
CA ILE A 10 3.86 9.87 -8.25
C ILE A 10 5.31 10.03 -7.79
N PRO A 11 6.21 10.45 -8.71
CA PRO A 11 7.58 10.74 -8.33
C PRO A 11 7.64 11.96 -7.42
N GLY A 12 8.51 11.91 -6.44
CA GLY A 12 8.86 13.04 -5.59
C GLY A 12 9.63 14.12 -6.35
N ASN A 13 9.66 15.32 -5.78
CA ASN A 13 10.38 16.44 -6.40
C ASN A 13 11.89 16.17 -6.56
N GLY A 14 12.45 15.32 -5.68
CA GLY A 14 13.83 14.85 -5.77
C GLY A 14 14.07 13.99 -7.01
N HIS A 15 13.18 13.04 -7.27
CA HIS A 15 13.25 12.15 -8.43
C HIS A 15 12.98 12.91 -9.74
N ILE A 16 12.00 13.83 -9.75
CA ILE A 16 11.74 14.67 -10.93
C ILE A 16 13.00 15.49 -11.32
N ARG A 17 13.67 16.13 -10.35
CA ARG A 17 14.88 16.93 -10.62
C ARG A 17 16.08 16.11 -11.09
N THR A 18 16.14 14.85 -10.71
CA THR A 18 17.25 13.94 -11.04
C THR A 18 16.88 12.94 -12.13
N GLU A 19 15.71 13.12 -12.77
CA GLU A 19 15.19 12.25 -13.84
C GLU A 19 15.13 10.77 -13.45
N ARG A 20 14.89 10.50 -12.15
CA ARG A 20 14.72 9.15 -11.63
C ARG A 20 13.26 8.71 -11.78
N PRO A 21 13.01 7.44 -12.05
CA PRO A 21 11.65 6.91 -12.03
C PRO A 21 11.06 6.96 -10.63
N CYS A 22 9.72 7.05 -10.52
CA CYS A 22 9.02 6.78 -9.28
C CYS A 22 9.36 5.37 -8.80
N GLN A 23 9.88 5.25 -7.58
CA GLN A 23 10.27 3.99 -6.96
C GLN A 23 9.11 3.34 -6.22
N ASP A 24 8.05 4.09 -5.97
CA ASP A 24 6.79 3.58 -5.41
C ASP A 24 5.95 2.84 -6.45
N ALA A 25 5.15 1.90 -5.94
CA ALA A 25 4.07 1.27 -6.68
C ALA A 25 2.87 1.01 -5.77
N CYS A 26 1.65 1.17 -6.31
CA CYS A 26 0.44 0.87 -5.58
C CYS A 26 -0.63 0.24 -6.48
N GLY A 27 -1.63 -0.39 -5.86
CA GLY A 27 -2.77 -0.95 -6.56
C GLY A 27 -3.97 -1.19 -5.65
N VAL A 28 -5.17 -1.15 -6.26
CA VAL A 28 -6.44 -1.53 -5.64
C VAL A 28 -7.23 -2.36 -6.65
N TRP A 29 -7.82 -3.45 -6.19
CA TRP A 29 -8.67 -4.31 -7.03
C TRP A 29 -9.91 -4.74 -6.26
N CYS A 30 -11.01 -4.94 -6.98
CA CYS A 30 -12.29 -5.42 -6.46
C CYS A 30 -12.93 -6.50 -7.35
N ASP A 31 -12.18 -7.02 -8.33
CA ASP A 31 -12.65 -8.01 -9.31
C ASP A 31 -12.95 -9.38 -8.67
N HIS A 32 -12.14 -9.84 -7.74
CA HIS A 32 -12.36 -11.04 -6.95
C HIS A 32 -12.67 -10.68 -5.50
N ARG A 33 -11.67 -10.19 -4.80
CA ARG A 33 -11.76 -9.73 -3.42
C ARG A 33 -11.20 -8.32 -3.32
N PRO A 34 -11.90 -7.40 -2.62
CA PRO A 34 -11.37 -6.06 -2.45
C PRO A 34 -10.03 -6.11 -1.70
N CYS A 35 -9.00 -5.59 -2.33
CA CYS A 35 -7.66 -5.56 -1.76
C CYS A 35 -6.86 -4.38 -2.27
N LEU A 36 -5.92 -3.91 -1.48
CA LEU A 36 -5.07 -2.77 -1.80
C LEU A 36 -3.66 -2.98 -1.26
N ILE A 37 -2.69 -2.38 -1.94
CA ILE A 37 -1.26 -2.50 -1.62
C ILE A 37 -0.53 -1.20 -1.98
N VAL A 38 0.47 -0.86 -1.18
CA VAL A 38 1.50 0.14 -1.48
C VAL A 38 2.86 -0.47 -1.18
N CYS A 39 3.79 -0.28 -2.08
CA CYS A 39 5.20 -0.64 -1.94
C CYS A 39 6.03 0.60 -2.23
N ASP A 40 6.95 0.96 -1.32
CA ASP A 40 7.89 2.05 -1.47
C ASP A 40 9.28 1.45 -1.72
N GLY A 41 9.87 1.81 -2.84
CA GLY A 41 11.17 1.33 -3.26
C GLY A 41 12.30 2.07 -2.58
N ARG A 42 13.29 1.34 -2.03
CA ARG A 42 14.46 1.91 -1.36
C ARG A 42 15.10 3.04 -2.17
N GLY A 43 15.09 4.27 -1.66
CA GLY A 43 15.57 5.47 -2.34
C GLY A 43 17.04 5.44 -2.78
N SER A 44 17.90 4.70 -2.04
CA SER A 44 19.32 4.52 -2.39
C SER A 44 19.59 3.40 -3.41
N ALA A 45 18.58 2.60 -3.77
CA ALA A 45 18.71 1.50 -4.71
C ALA A 45 18.32 1.95 -6.13
N SER A 46 19.09 1.53 -7.13
CA SER A 46 18.89 1.98 -8.51
C SER A 46 17.72 1.31 -9.22
N HIS A 47 17.29 0.14 -8.74
CA HIS A 47 16.30 -0.72 -9.38
C HIS A 47 15.11 -1.07 -8.48
N SER A 48 14.92 -0.38 -7.34
CA SER A 48 13.85 -0.65 -6.37
C SER A 48 12.46 -0.53 -6.96
N HIS A 49 12.24 0.35 -7.95
CA HIS A 49 10.99 0.48 -8.69
C HIS A 49 10.55 -0.80 -9.41
N TYR A 50 11.49 -1.66 -9.85
CA TYR A 50 11.14 -2.98 -10.39
C TYR A 50 10.68 -3.91 -9.28
N GLY A 51 11.34 -3.88 -8.13
CA GLY A 51 10.97 -4.67 -6.95
C GLY A 51 9.55 -4.31 -6.46
N ALA A 52 9.29 -3.02 -6.24
CA ALA A 52 7.99 -2.52 -5.81
C ALA A 52 6.85 -2.91 -6.79
N ARG A 53 7.05 -2.73 -8.10
CA ARG A 53 6.06 -3.12 -9.14
C ARG A 53 5.84 -4.62 -9.18
N ALA A 54 6.89 -5.43 -9.12
CA ALA A 54 6.76 -6.88 -9.10
C ALA A 54 6.01 -7.38 -7.86
N ALA A 55 6.18 -6.73 -6.71
CA ALA A 55 5.46 -7.04 -5.49
C ALA A 55 3.95 -6.75 -5.63
N VAL A 56 3.58 -5.61 -6.23
CA VAL A 56 2.18 -5.24 -6.49
C VAL A 56 1.50 -6.24 -7.42
N GLU A 57 2.16 -6.66 -8.50
CA GLU A 57 1.64 -7.68 -9.43
C GLU A 57 1.53 -9.05 -8.78
N ALA A 58 2.54 -9.45 -8.00
CA ALA A 58 2.55 -10.71 -7.27
C ALA A 58 1.42 -10.75 -6.24
N PHE A 59 1.15 -9.65 -5.51
CA PHE A 59 0.07 -9.55 -4.55
C PHE A 59 -1.29 -9.77 -5.21
N ARG A 60 -1.59 -9.09 -6.31
CA ARG A 60 -2.83 -9.28 -7.07
C ARG A 60 -3.04 -10.73 -7.46
N SER A 61 -2.01 -11.32 -8.08
CA SER A 61 -2.06 -12.71 -8.53
C SER A 61 -2.25 -13.69 -7.37
N GLN A 62 -1.55 -13.45 -6.26
CA GLN A 62 -1.62 -14.31 -5.09
C GLN A 62 -2.98 -14.23 -4.39
N CYS A 63 -3.61 -13.05 -4.30
CA CYS A 63 -4.96 -12.93 -3.77
C CYS A 63 -5.97 -13.75 -4.59
N ALA A 64 -5.87 -13.73 -5.92
CA ALA A 64 -6.74 -14.54 -6.78
C ALA A 64 -6.50 -16.06 -6.61
N VAL A 65 -5.24 -16.49 -6.58
CA VAL A 65 -4.88 -17.91 -6.43
C VAL A 65 -5.26 -18.46 -5.06
N MET A 66 -5.24 -17.62 -4.01
CA MET A 66 -5.51 -18.04 -2.63
C MET A 66 -6.91 -17.65 -2.14
N GLU A 67 -7.85 -17.40 -3.04
CA GLU A 67 -9.22 -16.94 -2.67
C GLU A 67 -9.90 -17.87 -1.67
N ASP A 68 -9.80 -19.20 -1.81
CA ASP A 68 -10.38 -20.15 -0.86
C ASP A 68 -9.80 -20.00 0.56
N LEU A 69 -8.49 -19.76 0.68
CA LEU A 69 -7.87 -19.51 1.97
C LEU A 69 -8.31 -18.16 2.55
N LEU A 70 -8.38 -17.12 1.72
CA LEU A 70 -8.83 -15.80 2.12
C LEU A 70 -10.29 -15.82 2.54
N ALA A 71 -11.18 -16.50 1.80
CA ALA A 71 -12.58 -16.69 2.17
C ALA A 71 -12.71 -17.40 3.53
N ALA A 72 -11.96 -18.47 3.74
CA ALA A 72 -11.99 -19.21 5.01
C ALA A 72 -11.49 -18.38 6.22
N VAL A 73 -10.61 -17.38 5.99
CA VAL A 73 -10.08 -16.51 7.04
C VAL A 73 -10.96 -15.28 7.27
N LEU A 74 -11.36 -14.63 6.17
CA LEU A 74 -11.94 -13.28 6.22
C LEU A 74 -13.48 -13.30 6.20
N ASP A 75 -14.10 -14.37 5.68
CA ASP A 75 -15.55 -14.51 5.58
C ASP A 75 -16.12 -15.61 6.50
N GLY A 76 -15.25 -16.46 7.07
CA GLY A 76 -15.66 -17.54 7.95
C GLY A 76 -16.06 -17.05 9.35
N GLU A 77 -16.97 -17.76 10.04
CA GLU A 77 -17.43 -17.39 11.38
C GLU A 77 -16.31 -17.38 12.44
N LYS A 78 -15.33 -18.28 12.32
CA LYS A 78 -14.27 -18.44 13.32
C LYS A 78 -13.06 -17.54 13.04
N TRP A 79 -12.64 -16.83 14.08
CA TRP A 79 -11.36 -16.10 14.06
C TRP A 79 -10.19 -17.05 13.87
N ASN A 80 -9.29 -16.77 12.92
CA ASN A 80 -8.19 -17.68 12.62
C ASN A 80 -6.89 -16.96 12.20
N ASP A 81 -6.15 -16.45 13.20
CA ASP A 81 -4.85 -15.80 13.00
C ASP A 81 -3.80 -16.69 12.35
N SER A 82 -3.86 -18.02 12.62
CA SER A 82 -2.88 -18.96 12.05
C SER A 82 -3.02 -19.06 10.53
N ARG A 83 -4.25 -19.04 10.01
CA ARG A 83 -4.49 -19.04 8.56
C ARG A 83 -4.12 -17.71 7.93
N TRP A 84 -4.41 -16.59 8.60
CA TRP A 84 -3.94 -15.27 8.14
C TRP A 84 -2.42 -15.22 8.07
N ASN A 85 -1.73 -15.67 9.12
CA ASN A 85 -0.28 -15.77 9.13
C ASN A 85 0.26 -16.67 8.01
N ARG A 86 -0.44 -17.77 7.68
CA ARG A 86 -0.08 -18.63 6.55
C ARG A 86 -0.16 -17.88 5.22
N PHE A 87 -1.24 -17.11 4.98
CA PHE A 87 -1.37 -16.27 3.80
C PHE A 87 -0.21 -15.26 3.73
N CYS A 88 0.06 -14.52 4.81
CA CYS A 88 1.15 -13.55 4.86
C CYS A 88 2.51 -14.20 4.53
N LYS A 89 2.82 -15.36 5.10
CA LYS A 89 4.07 -16.07 4.82
C LYS A 89 4.19 -16.53 3.37
N LEU A 90 3.10 -17.00 2.77
CA LEU A 90 3.08 -17.38 1.37
C LEU A 90 3.27 -16.16 0.47
N MET A 91 2.63 -15.04 0.83
CA MET A 91 2.81 -13.77 0.14
C MET A 91 4.27 -13.31 0.18
N ILE A 92 4.91 -13.31 1.35
CA ILE A 92 6.33 -12.98 1.51
C ILE A 92 7.18 -13.86 0.59
N ARG A 93 6.97 -15.17 0.59
CA ARG A 93 7.73 -16.09 -0.26
C ARG A 93 7.58 -15.77 -1.74
N THR A 94 6.35 -15.51 -2.20
CA THR A 94 6.09 -15.17 -3.60
C THR A 94 6.80 -13.88 -4.00
N VAL A 95 6.74 -12.85 -3.16
CA VAL A 95 7.37 -11.56 -3.42
C VAL A 95 8.91 -11.67 -3.37
N CYS A 96 9.45 -12.43 -2.41
CA CYS A 96 10.89 -12.71 -2.36
C CYS A 96 11.38 -13.45 -3.61
N GLN A 97 10.61 -14.43 -4.09
CA GLN A 97 10.97 -15.13 -5.32
C GLN A 97 11.05 -14.19 -6.51
N LYS A 98 10.10 -13.23 -6.62
CA LYS A 98 10.13 -12.19 -7.67
C LYS A 98 11.36 -11.29 -7.56
N LYS A 99 11.77 -10.95 -6.35
CA LYS A 99 12.97 -10.16 -6.09
C LYS A 99 14.24 -10.89 -6.53
N ILE A 100 14.35 -12.21 -6.23
CA ILE A 100 15.45 -13.06 -6.68
C ILE A 100 15.48 -13.14 -8.22
N GLU A 101 14.34 -13.40 -8.86
CA GLU A 101 14.23 -13.44 -10.33
C GLU A 101 14.70 -12.13 -10.99
N LEU A 102 14.39 -10.99 -10.39
CA LEU A 102 14.87 -9.69 -10.86
C LEU A 102 16.38 -9.54 -10.66
N ALA A 103 16.92 -9.93 -9.50
CA ALA A 103 18.35 -9.88 -9.22
C ALA A 103 19.15 -10.72 -10.23
N GLU A 104 18.69 -11.93 -10.54
CA GLU A 104 19.30 -12.81 -11.56
C GLU A 104 19.20 -12.20 -12.96
N LYS A 105 18.01 -11.70 -13.35
CA LYS A 105 17.77 -11.09 -14.66
C LYS A 105 18.67 -9.88 -14.93
N PHE A 106 18.81 -9.00 -13.95
CA PHE A 106 19.60 -7.78 -14.07
C PHE A 106 21.07 -7.98 -13.71
N LYS A 107 21.43 -9.15 -13.15
CA LYS A 107 22.77 -9.47 -12.63
C LYS A 107 23.23 -8.46 -11.56
N LEU A 108 22.31 -8.09 -10.68
CA LEU A 108 22.52 -7.14 -9.59
C LEU A 108 22.23 -7.80 -8.23
N PRO A 109 22.81 -7.29 -7.14
CA PRO A 109 22.47 -7.77 -5.81
C PRO A 109 20.98 -7.57 -5.50
N GLU A 110 20.37 -8.49 -4.74
CA GLU A 110 18.95 -8.42 -4.35
C GLU A 110 18.59 -7.10 -3.68
N ARG A 111 19.49 -6.49 -2.92
CA ARG A 111 19.29 -5.20 -2.24
C ARG A 111 18.98 -4.03 -3.18
N GLU A 112 19.33 -4.13 -4.47
CA GLU A 112 18.98 -3.12 -5.47
C GLU A 112 17.49 -3.12 -5.83
N PHE A 113 16.75 -4.13 -5.37
CA PHE A 113 15.31 -4.31 -5.54
C PHE A 113 14.56 -4.23 -4.21
N ASP A 114 15.18 -3.68 -3.15
CA ASP A 114 14.56 -3.54 -1.82
C ASP A 114 13.38 -2.56 -1.86
N PHE A 115 12.34 -2.88 -1.10
CA PHE A 115 11.14 -2.06 -0.92
C PHE A 115 10.46 -2.36 0.42
N THR A 116 9.63 -1.43 0.88
CA THR A 116 8.64 -1.62 1.93
C THR A 116 7.36 -2.20 1.33
N ILE A 117 6.50 -2.79 2.13
CA ILE A 117 5.22 -3.32 1.66
C ILE A 117 4.14 -3.16 2.72
N ALA A 118 3.04 -2.55 2.36
CA ALA A 118 1.83 -2.52 3.17
C ALA A 118 0.63 -2.96 2.32
N PHE A 119 -0.18 -3.90 2.82
CA PHE A 119 -1.38 -4.32 2.12
C PHE A 119 -2.55 -4.60 3.05
N ALA A 120 -3.75 -4.51 2.49
CA ALA A 120 -4.98 -4.92 3.15
C ALA A 120 -5.85 -5.78 2.22
N VAL A 121 -6.58 -6.71 2.81
CA VAL A 121 -7.56 -7.58 2.13
C VAL A 121 -8.86 -7.49 2.87
N TRP A 122 -9.94 -7.12 2.18
CA TRP A 122 -11.26 -6.96 2.74
C TRP A 122 -12.08 -8.25 2.64
N GLY A 123 -12.69 -8.68 3.73
CA GLY A 123 -13.64 -9.77 3.79
C GLY A 123 -14.99 -9.34 4.35
N LYS A 124 -15.93 -10.29 4.44
CA LYS A 124 -17.28 -10.03 4.96
C LYS A 124 -17.27 -9.83 6.47
N GLU A 125 -16.52 -10.66 7.18
CA GLU A 125 -16.46 -10.68 8.64
C GLU A 125 -15.22 -9.97 9.19
N ARG A 126 -14.13 -9.90 8.39
CA ARG A 126 -12.84 -9.36 8.82
C ARG A 126 -12.08 -8.72 7.69
N CYS A 127 -11.27 -7.73 8.06
CA CYS A 127 -10.22 -7.21 7.19
C CYS A 127 -8.86 -7.70 7.69
N GLY A 128 -7.99 -8.13 6.78
CA GLY A 128 -6.63 -8.56 7.07
C GLY A 128 -5.62 -7.50 6.63
N PHE A 129 -4.64 -7.23 7.49
CA PHE A 129 -3.62 -6.20 7.31
C PHE A 129 -2.23 -6.78 7.46
N PHE A 130 -1.29 -6.23 6.70
CA PHE A 130 0.12 -6.62 6.73
C PHE A 130 1.00 -5.42 6.41
N GLN A 131 2.15 -5.31 7.08
CA GLN A 131 3.12 -4.24 6.87
C GLN A 131 4.55 -4.69 7.16
N VAL A 132 5.47 -4.26 6.31
CA VAL A 132 6.91 -4.22 6.52
C VAL A 132 7.38 -2.83 6.12
N GLY A 133 8.04 -2.12 7.01
CA GLY A 133 8.53 -0.75 6.78
C GLY A 133 7.63 0.31 7.39
N ASP A 134 7.80 1.54 6.94
CA ASP A 134 7.32 2.78 7.53
C ASP A 134 6.11 3.43 6.83
N GLY A 135 5.54 2.79 5.80
CA GLY A 135 4.26 3.17 5.26
C GLY A 135 3.13 3.13 6.31
N ALA A 136 1.98 3.69 6.01
CA ALA A 136 0.86 3.72 6.95
C ALA A 136 -0.41 3.09 6.38
N ILE A 137 -1.10 2.29 7.21
CA ILE A 137 -2.43 1.75 6.92
C ILE A 137 -3.44 2.47 7.80
N THR A 138 -4.34 3.23 7.19
CA THR A 138 -5.45 3.94 7.86
C THR A 138 -6.76 3.19 7.62
N VAL A 139 -7.51 2.95 8.66
CA VAL A 139 -8.86 2.38 8.62
C VAL A 139 -9.85 3.41 9.13
N ARG A 140 -11.02 3.49 8.48
CA ARG A 140 -12.17 4.21 9.00
C ARG A 140 -13.20 3.21 9.52
N GLU A 141 -13.54 3.35 10.80
CA GLU A 141 -14.52 2.55 11.51
C GLU A 141 -15.48 3.50 12.22
N ASN A 142 -16.79 3.36 11.99
CA ASN A 142 -17.82 4.23 12.59
C ASN A 142 -17.57 5.74 12.40
N GLY A 143 -16.97 6.13 11.28
CA GLY A 143 -16.65 7.52 10.94
C GLY A 143 -15.34 8.05 11.56
N GLU A 144 -14.64 7.27 12.35
CA GLU A 144 -13.34 7.62 12.94
C GLU A 144 -12.20 6.93 12.21
N CYS A 145 -11.13 7.67 11.94
CA CYS A 145 -9.93 7.12 11.31
C CYS A 145 -8.85 6.81 12.34
N PHE A 146 -8.21 5.64 12.19
CA PHE A 146 -7.05 5.27 13.00
C PHE A 146 -6.00 4.54 12.16
N THR A 147 -4.75 4.56 12.61
CA THR A 147 -3.65 3.83 11.99
C THR A 147 -3.58 2.41 12.58
N VAL A 148 -3.49 1.40 11.71
CA VAL A 148 -3.56 -0.02 12.12
C VAL A 148 -2.33 -0.48 12.87
N PHE A 149 -1.15 0.00 12.49
CA PHE A 149 0.13 -0.30 13.11
C PHE A 149 0.82 0.97 13.55
N GLU A 150 1.50 0.91 14.68
CA GLU A 150 2.43 1.96 15.05
C GLU A 150 3.60 1.99 14.05
N PRO A 151 4.16 3.17 13.75
CA PRO A 151 5.30 3.27 12.84
C PRO A 151 6.49 2.49 13.38
N ASP A 152 7.09 1.66 12.54
CA ASP A 152 8.33 0.94 12.87
C ASP A 152 9.52 1.91 12.74
N LYS A 153 9.66 2.82 13.69
CA LYS A 153 10.84 3.68 13.81
C LYS A 153 11.91 2.86 14.52
N GLY A 154 12.94 2.41 13.77
CA GLY A 154 14.11 1.76 14.32
C GLY A 154 14.81 2.62 15.37
N GLU A 155 15.86 2.10 16.04
CA GLU A 155 16.65 2.83 17.04
C GLU A 155 17.19 4.19 16.55
N PHE A 156 17.21 4.41 15.24
CA PHE A 156 17.56 5.66 14.57
C PHE A 156 16.43 6.06 13.62
N ASP A 157 15.94 7.28 13.70
CA ASP A 157 14.83 7.87 12.92
C ASP A 157 14.93 7.71 11.37
N ASN A 158 16.05 7.19 10.86
CA ASN A 158 16.35 7.02 9.44
C ASN A 158 16.55 5.55 9.01
N GLN A 159 16.14 4.56 9.82
CA GLN A 159 16.28 3.15 9.46
C GLN A 159 14.94 2.53 9.09
N THR A 160 14.64 2.53 7.80
CA THR A 160 13.49 1.79 7.26
C THR A 160 13.79 0.29 7.17
N THR A 161 12.87 -0.53 7.64
CA THR A 161 12.92 -1.98 7.48
C THR A 161 12.37 -2.36 6.12
N PHE A 162 13.20 -2.94 5.25
CA PHE A 162 12.79 -3.48 3.96
C PHE A 162 12.46 -4.96 4.05
N LEU A 163 11.60 -5.44 3.12
CA LEU A 163 11.27 -6.85 3.04
C LEU A 163 12.53 -7.69 2.77
N ARG A 164 12.89 -8.55 3.74
CA ARG A 164 14.00 -9.49 3.65
C ARG A 164 13.53 -10.87 3.24
N CYS A 165 14.38 -11.59 2.50
CA CYS A 165 14.13 -12.97 2.09
C CYS A 165 14.89 -13.92 3.01
N GLY A 166 14.40 -15.17 3.17
CA GLY A 166 15.02 -16.17 4.02
C GLY A 166 14.58 -16.16 5.50
N ASP A 167 15.43 -16.67 6.39
CA ASP A 167 15.10 -16.84 7.81
C ASP A 167 15.02 -15.52 8.60
N GLU A 168 15.59 -14.45 8.07
CA GLU A 168 15.56 -13.11 8.67
C GLU A 168 14.17 -12.48 8.69
N VAL A 169 13.23 -13.02 7.91
CA VAL A 169 11.84 -12.54 7.80
C VAL A 169 11.05 -12.67 9.11
N LYS A 170 11.49 -13.51 10.04
CA LYS A 170 10.64 -13.94 11.19
C LYS A 170 10.24 -12.83 12.15
N ASN A 171 10.94 -11.69 12.18
CA ASN A 171 10.75 -10.65 13.19
C ASN A 171 10.54 -9.24 12.61
N THR A 172 10.29 -9.10 11.30
CA THR A 172 10.30 -7.80 10.64
C THR A 172 8.95 -7.38 10.02
N TYR A 173 7.86 -8.10 10.31
CA TYR A 173 6.56 -7.75 9.76
C TYR A 173 5.46 -7.69 10.81
N HIS A 174 4.54 -6.76 10.60
CA HIS A 174 3.32 -6.62 11.36
C HIS A 174 2.16 -7.24 10.59
N ARG A 175 1.24 -7.89 11.29
CA ARG A 175 0.01 -8.44 10.73
C ARG A 175 -1.12 -8.36 11.73
N ARG A 176 -2.32 -8.10 11.25
CA ARG A 176 -3.50 -7.97 12.09
C ARG A 176 -4.76 -8.42 11.34
N LEU A 177 -5.71 -8.99 12.06
CA LEU A 177 -7.10 -9.12 11.65
C LEU A 177 -7.92 -8.14 12.48
N ILE A 178 -8.88 -7.45 11.83
CA ILE A 178 -9.84 -6.57 12.51
C ILE A 178 -11.23 -7.03 12.08
N ALA A 179 -12.21 -7.00 13.00
CA ALA A 179 -13.60 -7.24 12.65
C ALA A 179 -14.04 -6.22 11.58
N GLY A 180 -14.69 -6.71 10.52
CA GLY A 180 -14.97 -5.91 9.34
C GLY A 180 -16.34 -5.24 9.31
N CYS A 181 -17.22 -5.56 10.30
CA CYS A 181 -18.60 -5.10 10.28
C CYS A 181 -18.79 -3.57 10.30
N ASP A 182 -17.91 -2.86 10.96
CA ASP A 182 -17.99 -1.41 11.15
C ASP A 182 -16.96 -0.63 10.30
N ILE A 183 -16.09 -1.34 9.56
CA ILE A 183 -15.11 -0.73 8.66
C ILE A 183 -15.83 -0.31 7.37
N ASP A 184 -15.73 0.97 7.01
CA ASP A 184 -16.26 1.48 5.77
C ASP A 184 -15.20 2.12 4.85
N GLY A 185 -13.94 2.22 5.28
CA GLY A 185 -12.83 2.74 4.49
C GLY A 185 -11.47 2.20 4.90
N ILE A 186 -10.60 1.97 3.90
CA ILE A 186 -9.19 1.61 4.11
C ILE A 186 -8.35 2.45 3.15
N ALA A 187 -7.28 3.06 3.65
CA ALA A 187 -6.27 3.75 2.86
C ALA A 187 -4.87 3.29 3.26
N ILE A 188 -3.97 3.21 2.29
CA ILE A 188 -2.55 2.89 2.51
C ILE A 188 -1.73 3.97 1.83
N THR A 189 -0.72 4.49 2.52
CA THR A 189 0.24 5.47 1.99
C THR A 189 1.67 4.95 2.11
N SER A 190 2.57 5.37 1.21
CA SER A 190 4.01 5.38 1.49
C SER A 190 4.33 6.44 2.55
N ASP A 191 5.60 6.58 2.95
CA ASP A 191 6.02 7.60 3.92
C ASP A 191 5.99 9.03 3.35
N GLY A 192 6.19 9.20 2.04
CA GLY A 192 6.19 10.50 1.39
C GLY A 192 5.00 11.42 1.72
N PRO A 193 3.74 10.93 1.77
CA PRO A 193 2.57 11.70 2.20
C PRO A 193 2.46 11.98 3.71
N GLU A 194 3.30 11.41 4.56
CA GLU A 194 3.16 11.38 6.03
C GLU A 194 2.86 12.76 6.62
N TYR A 195 3.63 13.80 6.29
CA TYR A 195 3.56 15.10 6.97
C TYR A 195 2.27 15.88 6.74
N LEU A 196 1.61 15.67 5.58
CA LEU A 196 0.40 16.40 5.24
C LEU A 196 -0.87 15.59 5.51
N MET A 197 -0.72 14.29 5.72
CA MET A 197 -1.86 13.39 5.93
C MET A 197 -1.99 12.93 7.38
N PHE A 198 -0.93 13.01 8.18
CA PHE A 198 -0.93 12.54 9.56
C PHE A 198 -0.43 13.63 10.54
N GLN A 199 -0.89 13.54 11.77
CA GLN A 199 -0.35 14.30 12.90
C GLN A 199 0.76 13.48 13.54
N LEU A 200 1.99 14.02 13.47
CA LEU A 200 3.18 13.39 14.03
C LEU A 200 3.42 13.85 15.49
N PRO A 201 4.11 13.03 16.30
CA PRO A 201 4.76 11.75 15.97
C PRO A 201 3.83 10.52 16.01
N GLY A 202 2.61 10.64 16.46
CA GLY A 202 1.71 9.51 16.75
C GLY A 202 1.05 8.88 15.52
N MET A 203 1.37 9.30 14.29
CA MET A 203 0.73 8.84 13.04
C MET A 203 -0.81 8.87 13.13
N ILE A 204 -1.36 9.92 13.74
CA ILE A 204 -2.81 10.08 13.85
C ILE A 204 -3.35 10.56 12.50
N PRO A 205 -4.30 9.83 11.87
CA PRO A 205 -4.84 10.24 10.59
C PRO A 205 -5.48 11.62 10.64
N GLY A 206 -5.07 12.50 9.73
CA GLY A 206 -5.65 13.85 9.62
C GLY A 206 -7.06 13.83 9.01
N PRO A 207 -7.80 14.95 9.10
CA PRO A 207 -9.18 15.07 8.61
C PRO A 207 -9.31 14.83 7.10
N ILE A 208 -8.21 14.88 6.37
CA ILE A 208 -8.18 14.61 4.93
C ILE A 208 -8.66 13.20 4.58
N PHE A 209 -8.39 12.21 5.44
CA PHE A 209 -8.86 10.84 5.21
C PHE A 209 -10.37 10.74 5.24
N ASN A 210 -11.03 11.31 6.26
CA ASN A 210 -12.50 11.36 6.33
C ASN A 210 -13.09 12.05 5.09
N LYS A 211 -12.54 13.20 4.71
CA LYS A 211 -12.97 13.88 3.50
C LYS A 211 -12.83 13.02 2.25
N MET A 212 -11.68 12.38 2.05
CA MET A 212 -11.45 11.52 0.88
C MET A 212 -12.38 10.31 0.87
N PHE A 213 -12.63 9.68 2.02
CA PHE A 213 -13.58 8.57 2.11
C PHE A 213 -15.01 8.98 1.80
N ASP A 214 -15.46 10.14 2.30
CA ASP A 214 -16.81 10.65 2.04
C ASP A 214 -16.98 11.06 0.57
N ASP A 215 -16.03 11.76 0.00
CA ASP A 215 -16.02 12.16 -1.41
C ASP A 215 -15.97 10.92 -2.33
N LEU A 216 -15.21 9.90 -1.96
CA LEU A 216 -15.10 8.63 -2.70
C LEU A 216 -16.41 7.83 -2.61
N LYS A 217 -17.01 7.75 -1.41
CA LYS A 217 -18.31 7.11 -1.17
C LYS A 217 -19.43 7.75 -1.97
N SER A 218 -19.37 9.06 -2.15
CA SER A 218 -20.36 9.87 -2.87
C SER A 218 -20.07 9.98 -4.38
N ASP A 219 -19.07 9.28 -4.90
CA ASP A 219 -18.59 9.33 -6.29
C ASP A 219 -18.17 10.75 -6.75
N VAL A 220 -17.71 11.56 -5.80
CA VAL A 220 -17.20 12.91 -6.04
C VAL A 220 -15.69 12.89 -6.25
N LEU A 221 -14.95 12.13 -5.43
CA LEU A 221 -13.50 11.99 -5.54
C LEU A 221 -13.13 11.23 -6.81
N ARG A 222 -12.43 11.90 -7.71
CA ARG A 222 -11.88 11.29 -8.91
C ARG A 222 -10.40 11.00 -8.74
N ARG A 223 -9.87 10.09 -9.55
CA ARG A 223 -8.44 9.80 -9.56
C ARG A 223 -7.59 11.06 -9.79
N GLN A 224 -8.07 12.00 -10.62
CA GLN A 224 -7.39 13.28 -10.87
C GLN A 224 -7.30 14.13 -9.61
N ASP A 225 -8.34 14.17 -8.77
CA ASP A 225 -8.33 14.94 -7.52
C ASP A 225 -7.29 14.39 -6.53
N VAL A 226 -7.12 13.06 -6.48
CA VAL A 226 -6.04 12.42 -5.69
C VAL A 226 -4.67 12.81 -6.26
N LEU A 227 -4.51 12.78 -7.59
CA LEU A 227 -3.28 13.18 -8.25
C LEU A 227 -2.96 14.64 -7.96
N ASP A 228 -3.95 15.54 -8.10
CA ASP A 228 -3.78 16.99 -7.83
C ASP A 228 -3.45 17.25 -6.35
N TYR A 229 -4.03 16.48 -5.44
CA TYR A 229 -3.67 16.55 -4.03
C TYR A 229 -2.21 16.18 -3.80
N LEU A 230 -1.74 15.06 -4.37
CA LEU A 230 -0.37 14.57 -4.20
C LEU A 230 0.67 15.42 -4.95
N THR A 231 0.29 16.15 -6.01
CA THR A 231 1.18 17.06 -6.77
C THR A 231 1.12 18.51 -6.35
N GLY A 232 0.17 18.87 -5.49
CA GLY A 232 -0.14 20.25 -5.11
C GLY A 232 1.06 21.03 -4.55
N SER A 233 0.99 22.37 -4.63
CA SER A 233 2.09 23.28 -4.26
C SER A 233 2.55 23.17 -2.80
N ARG A 234 1.77 22.56 -1.94
CA ARG A 234 2.14 22.27 -0.53
C ARG A 234 3.35 21.37 -0.44
N TRP A 235 3.44 20.38 -1.32
CA TRP A 235 4.57 19.45 -1.39
C TRP A 235 5.86 20.10 -1.91
N SER A 236 5.73 21.12 -2.78
CA SER A 236 6.89 21.81 -3.36
C SER A 236 7.60 22.72 -2.36
N ARG A 237 6.92 23.11 -1.29
CA ARG A 237 7.46 24.04 -0.28
C ARG A 237 8.12 23.33 0.90
N ASP A 238 7.88 22.03 1.07
CA ASP A 238 8.47 21.23 2.14
C ASP A 238 9.69 20.48 1.59
N PRO A 239 10.89 20.59 2.21
CA PRO A 239 12.06 19.80 1.84
C PRO A 239 11.81 18.28 1.87
N ARG A 240 10.85 17.85 2.69
CA ARG A 240 10.41 16.46 2.82
C ARG A 240 9.54 16.00 1.64
N GLY A 241 8.99 16.91 0.84
CA GLY A 241 8.27 16.61 -0.40
C GLY A 241 9.15 16.13 -1.54
N ASN A 242 10.43 15.78 -1.27
CA ASN A 242 11.35 15.23 -2.24
C ASN A 242 11.13 13.76 -2.54
N ASP A 243 10.46 13.05 -1.63
CA ASP A 243 10.21 11.61 -1.75
C ASP A 243 9.00 11.30 -2.63
N ASP A 244 8.96 10.07 -3.15
CA ASP A 244 7.83 9.57 -3.91
C ASP A 244 6.59 9.50 -3.02
N ARG A 245 5.41 9.62 -3.62
CA ARG A 245 4.15 9.68 -2.88
C ARG A 245 3.13 8.74 -3.47
N SER A 246 2.65 7.83 -2.63
CA SER A 246 1.64 6.86 -3.00
C SER A 246 0.45 6.87 -2.05
N LEU A 247 -0.73 6.73 -2.64
CA LEU A 247 -1.99 6.52 -1.93
C LEU A 247 -2.80 5.47 -2.66
N ALA A 248 -3.20 4.43 -1.94
CA ALA A 248 -4.24 3.50 -2.33
C ALA A 248 -5.41 3.67 -1.35
N ILE A 249 -6.62 3.90 -1.85
CA ILE A 249 -7.82 4.16 -1.04
C ILE A 249 -9.01 3.36 -1.56
N LEU A 250 -9.77 2.79 -0.64
CA LEU A 250 -10.93 1.93 -0.89
C LEU A 250 -12.01 2.22 0.14
N THR A 251 -13.27 2.35 -0.30
CA THR A 251 -14.44 2.51 0.58
C THR A 251 -15.64 1.74 0.07
N ILE A 252 -16.60 1.45 0.96
CA ILE A 252 -17.91 0.92 0.56
C ILE A 252 -18.70 2.07 -0.09
N GLY A 253 -18.98 1.95 -1.39
CA GLY A 253 -19.70 2.96 -2.16
C GLY A 253 -21.19 2.70 -2.26
N PHE A 254 -21.99 3.76 -2.37
CA PHE A 254 -23.44 3.67 -2.60
C PHE A 254 -23.79 3.52 -4.09
N GLN A 255 -22.96 3.99 -5.01
CA GLN A 255 -23.22 3.90 -6.46
C GLN A 255 -22.08 3.17 -7.19
N ALA A 256 -22.45 2.38 -8.17
CA ALA A 256 -21.52 1.59 -8.92
C ALA A 256 -20.98 2.39 -10.09
N GLY A 257 -19.74 2.70 -10.01
CA GLY A 257 -18.91 3.07 -11.12
C GLY A 257 -17.56 2.36 -11.01
N CYS A 258 -17.55 1.03 -11.05
CA CYS A 258 -16.30 0.30 -11.26
C CYS A 258 -15.79 0.59 -12.66
N VAL A 259 -15.10 1.68 -12.84
CA VAL A 259 -14.20 1.84 -13.98
C VAL A 259 -12.97 1.02 -13.62
N GLY A 260 -12.76 -0.06 -14.36
CA GLY A 260 -11.73 -1.05 -14.11
C GLY A 260 -10.38 -0.41 -13.77
N SER A 261 -9.72 -0.94 -12.77
CA SER A 261 -8.34 -0.62 -12.44
C SER A 261 -7.46 -0.97 -13.64
N ILE A 262 -7.07 0.03 -14.39
CA ILE A 262 -6.00 -0.14 -15.38
C ILE A 262 -4.72 -0.14 -14.55
N PRO A 263 -3.94 -1.23 -14.56
CA PRO A 263 -2.61 -1.20 -13.96
C PRO A 263 -1.85 -0.06 -14.62
N ILE A 264 -1.29 0.84 -13.83
CA ILE A 264 -0.48 1.94 -14.34
C ILE A 264 0.87 1.36 -14.73
N THR A 265 0.91 0.72 -15.88
CA THR A 265 2.12 0.41 -16.66
C THR A 265 2.19 1.36 -17.86
N ARG A 266 2.06 2.65 -17.64
CA ARG A 266 2.56 3.62 -18.61
C ARG A 266 3.47 4.58 -17.87
N SER A 267 4.77 4.26 -17.93
CA SER A 267 5.79 5.29 -17.90
C SER A 267 5.32 6.42 -18.82
N ILE A 268 5.13 7.60 -18.26
CA ILE A 268 5.20 8.79 -19.09
C ILE A 268 6.67 8.82 -19.50
N MET A 269 6.99 8.29 -20.69
CA MET A 269 8.18 8.71 -21.40
C MET A 269 7.95 10.19 -21.68
N CYS A 270 8.59 11.04 -20.91
CA CYS A 270 8.87 12.39 -21.36
C CYS A 270 9.77 12.28 -22.59
N LEU A 271 9.25 12.74 -23.73
CA LEU A 271 10.07 13.19 -24.84
C LEU A 271 10.86 14.42 -24.43
#